data_9a130063fbe303401dc48db7665d327e
#
_entry.id   9a130063fbe303401dc48db7665d327e
#
_cell.length_a   1.000
_cell.length_b   1.000
_cell.length_c   1.000
_cell.angle_alpha   90.00
_cell.angle_beta   90.00
_cell.angle_gamma   90.00
#
_symmetry.space_group_name_H-M   'P 1'
#
loop_
_entity.id
_entity.type
_entity.pdbx_description
1 polymer ?
#
loop_
_entity_poly.entity_id
_entity_poly.type
_entity_poly.pdbx_seq_one_letter_code
_entity_poly.pdbx_strand_id
1 'polypeptide(L)'
;FSLRGKISETHKAITHLEDEGVEPLMINGLYAWIFRAISNIKISKEGQFTQNDFLKLRIYGPSQNLVINCINNLSIKQIEASLNKIKDIDLICKGLLTGDPWLELNRFVIGLSRILSKSKV
;
A
#
# COMPACT_ATOMS: atom_id res chain seq x y z
N PHE A 1 1.44 5.09 7.83
CA PHE A 1 2.46 4.58 8.77
C PHE A 1 3.24 3.41 8.20
N SER A 2 2.59 2.46 7.54
CA SER A 2 3.26 1.30 6.94
C SER A 2 4.29 1.71 5.89
N LEU A 3 3.99 2.75 5.13
CA LEU A 3 4.82 3.21 4.02
C LEU A 3 6.02 4.04 4.48
N ARG A 4 6.20 4.22 5.79
CA ARG A 4 7.38 4.89 6.37
C ARG A 4 8.52 3.93 6.70
N GLY A 5 8.32 2.63 6.52
CA GLY A 5 9.34 1.63 6.75
C GLY A 5 9.57 1.27 8.21
N LYS A 6 8.65 1.62 9.10
CA LYS A 6 8.75 1.29 10.54
C LYS A 6 8.01 0.00 10.82
N ILE A 7 8.72 -1.12 10.70
CA ILE A 7 8.14 -2.47 10.72
C ILE A 7 7.37 -2.78 12.00
N SER A 8 7.96 -2.53 13.18
CA SER A 8 7.29 -2.89 14.43
C SER A 8 6.05 -2.02 14.70
N GLU A 9 6.10 -0.74 14.37
CA GLU A 9 4.96 0.16 14.50
C GLU A 9 3.86 -0.21 13.52
N THR A 10 4.24 -0.61 12.31
CA THR A 10 3.30 -1.08 11.28
C THR A 10 2.56 -2.33 11.75
N HIS A 11 3.29 -3.30 12.29
CA HIS A 11 2.71 -4.53 12.82
C HIS A 11 1.71 -4.23 13.94
N LYS A 12 2.08 -3.37 14.88
CA LYS A 12 1.21 -2.95 15.97
C LYS A 12 -0.05 -2.25 15.46
N ALA A 13 0.08 -1.39 14.45
CA ALA A 13 -1.05 -0.68 13.86
C ALA A 13 -2.04 -1.65 13.21
N ILE A 14 -1.55 -2.63 12.45
CA ILE A 14 -2.39 -3.64 11.80
C ILE A 14 -3.09 -4.51 12.86
N THR A 15 -2.36 -4.94 13.88
CA THR A 15 -2.93 -5.75 14.97
C THR A 15 -4.02 -4.97 15.69
N HIS A 16 -3.80 -3.68 15.95
CA HIS A 16 -4.79 -2.82 16.59
C HIS A 16 -6.07 -2.73 15.76
N LEU A 17 -5.94 -2.57 14.44
CA LEU A 17 -7.11 -2.50 13.55
C LEU A 17 -7.89 -3.82 13.56
N GLU A 18 -7.19 -4.94 13.58
CA GLU A 18 -7.81 -6.27 13.71
C GLU A 18 -8.58 -6.38 15.01
N ASP A 19 -7.96 -5.98 16.13
CA ASP A 19 -8.56 -6.04 17.48
C ASP A 19 -9.78 -5.11 17.57
N GLU A 20 -9.79 -3.99 16.86
CA GLU A 20 -10.92 -3.06 16.80
C GLU A 20 -12.07 -3.56 15.93
N GLY A 21 -11.91 -4.69 15.26
CA GLY A 21 -12.95 -5.26 14.40
C GLY A 21 -13.08 -4.60 13.03
N VAL A 22 -12.05 -3.91 12.58
CA VAL A 22 -12.04 -3.32 11.23
C VAL A 22 -11.95 -4.44 10.19
N GLU A 23 -12.75 -4.34 9.14
CA GLU A 23 -12.76 -5.32 8.07
C GLU A 23 -11.47 -5.26 7.25
N PRO A 24 -10.77 -6.40 7.03
CA PRO A 24 -9.53 -6.39 6.24
C PRO A 24 -9.77 -5.94 4.79
N LEU A 25 -10.95 -6.19 4.24
CA LEU A 25 -11.30 -5.75 2.89
C LEU A 25 -11.26 -4.24 2.75
N MET A 26 -11.65 -3.51 3.80
CA MET A 26 -11.63 -2.05 3.81
C MET A 26 -10.20 -1.52 3.72
N ILE A 27 -9.29 -2.09 4.52
CA ILE A 27 -7.88 -1.70 4.53
C ILE A 27 -7.23 -2.06 3.19
N ASN A 28 -7.50 -3.24 2.69
CA ASN A 28 -6.98 -3.70 1.41
C ASN A 28 -7.47 -2.82 0.25
N GLY A 29 -8.74 -2.39 0.30
CA GLY A 29 -9.31 -1.46 -0.69
C GLY A 29 -8.59 -0.13 -0.71
N LEU A 30 -8.18 0.36 0.45
CA LEU A 30 -7.42 1.61 0.56
C LEU A 30 -6.05 1.47 -0.10
N TYR A 31 -5.34 0.38 0.15
CA TYR A 31 -4.06 0.09 -0.50
C TYR A 31 -4.24 -0.06 -2.02
N ALA A 32 -5.32 -0.70 -2.46
CA ALA A 32 -5.62 -0.84 -3.89
C ALA A 32 -5.76 0.52 -4.56
N TRP A 33 -6.48 1.43 -3.93
CA TRP A 33 -6.67 2.78 -4.44
C TRP A 33 -5.34 3.54 -4.53
N ILE A 34 -4.54 3.48 -3.47
CA ILE A 34 -3.22 4.14 -3.42
C ILE A 34 -2.29 3.58 -4.50
N PHE A 35 -2.19 2.26 -4.62
CA PHE A 35 -1.26 1.64 -5.58
C PHE A 35 -1.70 1.83 -7.02
N ARG A 36 -3.00 1.89 -7.30
CA ARG A 36 -3.48 2.25 -8.65
C ARG A 36 -3.10 3.67 -9.01
N ALA A 37 -3.23 4.59 -8.06
CA ALA A 37 -2.82 5.99 -8.25
C ALA A 37 -1.31 6.08 -8.51
N ILE A 38 -0.50 5.38 -7.72
CA ILE A 38 0.96 5.33 -7.89
C ILE A 38 1.32 4.77 -9.26
N SER A 39 0.68 3.68 -9.66
CA SER A 39 0.92 3.05 -10.96
C SER A 39 0.63 4.01 -12.11
N ASN A 40 -0.51 4.69 -12.06
CA ASN A 40 -0.90 5.65 -13.10
C ASN A 40 0.10 6.80 -13.21
N ILE A 41 0.54 7.35 -12.09
CA ILE A 41 1.52 8.44 -12.08
C ILE A 41 2.85 7.95 -12.64
N LYS A 42 3.32 6.78 -12.20
CA LYS A 42 4.63 6.27 -12.62
C LYS A 42 4.68 5.92 -14.09
N ILE A 43 3.61 5.37 -14.63
CA ILE A 43 3.53 4.98 -16.04
C ILE A 43 3.31 6.19 -16.93
N SER A 44 2.31 7.03 -16.63
CA SER A 44 1.93 8.15 -17.50
C SER A 44 2.87 9.35 -17.40
N LYS A 45 3.51 9.55 -16.26
CA LYS A 45 4.37 10.70 -15.98
C LYS A 45 5.83 10.34 -15.81
N GLU A 46 6.20 9.09 -16.00
CA GLU A 46 7.57 8.58 -15.79
C GLU A 46 8.12 8.93 -14.40
N GLY A 47 7.23 8.91 -13.39
CA GLY A 47 7.58 9.24 -12.02
C GLY A 47 7.56 10.73 -11.70
N GLN A 48 7.31 11.58 -12.68
CA GLN A 48 7.15 13.02 -12.45
C GLN A 48 5.70 13.33 -12.08
N PHE A 49 5.52 14.19 -11.11
CA PHE A 49 4.19 14.53 -10.64
C PHE A 49 4.19 15.94 -10.04
N THR A 50 3.01 16.56 -10.04
CA THR A 50 2.80 17.89 -9.51
C THR A 50 1.74 17.86 -8.42
N GLN A 51 1.62 18.95 -7.66
CA GLN A 51 0.56 19.10 -6.67
C GLN A 51 -0.84 18.93 -7.31
N ASN A 52 -0.98 19.36 -8.55
CA ASN A 52 -2.23 19.22 -9.28
C ASN A 52 -2.60 17.76 -9.53
N ASP A 53 -1.60 16.88 -9.76
CA ASP A 53 -1.83 15.45 -9.93
C ASP A 53 -2.41 14.84 -8.65
N PHE A 54 -1.90 15.25 -7.47
CA PHE A 54 -2.43 14.80 -6.20
C PHE A 54 -3.88 15.24 -6.00
N LEU A 55 -4.20 16.47 -6.36
CA LEU A 55 -5.56 17.00 -6.24
C LEU A 55 -6.53 16.23 -7.12
N LYS A 56 -6.13 15.89 -8.35
CA LYS A 56 -6.96 15.10 -9.26
C LYS A 56 -7.24 13.71 -8.72
N LEU A 57 -6.27 13.11 -8.02
CA LEU A 57 -6.40 11.78 -7.44
C LEU A 57 -6.97 11.81 -6.02
N ARG A 58 -7.30 13.00 -5.52
CA ARG A 58 -7.84 13.20 -4.16
C ARG A 58 -6.88 12.69 -3.08
N ILE A 59 -5.59 12.91 -3.28
CA ILE A 59 -4.55 12.56 -2.31
C ILE A 59 -4.17 13.82 -1.55
N TYR A 60 -4.41 13.84 -0.25
CA TYR A 60 -4.22 15.03 0.58
C TYR A 60 -3.32 14.75 1.79
N GLY A 61 -2.66 15.81 2.27
CA GLY A 61 -1.94 15.82 3.53
C GLY A 61 -0.85 14.75 3.63
N PRO A 62 -0.79 14.00 4.75
CA PRO A 62 0.26 13.00 4.97
C PRO A 62 0.30 11.90 3.90
N SER A 63 -0.84 11.61 3.25
CA SER A 63 -0.90 10.61 2.19
C SER A 63 -0.03 10.97 0.99
N GLN A 64 0.18 12.27 0.74
CA GLN A 64 1.05 12.71 -0.35
C GLN A 64 2.49 12.26 -0.13
N ASN A 65 2.99 12.34 1.09
CA ASN A 65 4.34 11.89 1.43
C ASN A 65 4.51 10.39 1.22
N LEU A 66 3.50 9.62 1.57
CA LEU A 66 3.49 8.17 1.38
C LEU A 66 3.55 7.82 -0.12
N VAL A 67 2.76 8.50 -0.93
CA VAL A 67 2.73 8.29 -2.38
C VAL A 67 4.06 8.69 -3.01
N ILE A 68 4.63 9.84 -2.62
CA ILE A 68 5.92 10.29 -3.11
C ILE A 68 7.01 9.27 -2.79
N ASN A 69 7.05 8.77 -1.56
CA ASN A 69 8.01 7.76 -1.14
C ASN A 69 7.90 6.50 -2.00
N CYS A 70 6.69 6.02 -2.25
CA CYS A 70 6.46 4.86 -3.09
C CYS A 70 6.88 5.10 -4.55
N ILE A 71 6.54 6.25 -5.12
CA ILE A 71 6.90 6.58 -6.50
C ILE A 71 8.42 6.60 -6.66
N ASN A 72 9.14 7.15 -5.69
CA ASN A 72 10.59 7.29 -5.76
C ASN A 72 11.34 5.99 -5.48
N ASN A 73 10.77 5.09 -4.70
CA ASN A 73 11.49 3.92 -4.17
C ASN A 73 10.99 2.57 -4.66
N LEU A 74 9.86 2.51 -5.37
CA LEU A 74 9.33 1.27 -5.91
C LEU A 74 9.48 1.25 -7.43
N SER A 75 9.98 0.13 -7.96
CA SER A 75 10.01 -0.09 -9.41
C SER A 75 8.61 -0.42 -9.91
N ILE A 76 8.40 -0.32 -11.23
CA ILE A 76 7.13 -0.72 -11.86
C ILE A 76 6.82 -2.19 -11.53
N LYS A 77 7.84 -3.07 -11.57
CA LYS A 77 7.67 -4.49 -11.22
C LYS A 77 7.21 -4.67 -9.78
N GLN A 78 7.76 -3.91 -8.85
CA GLN A 78 7.34 -3.97 -7.44
C GLN A 78 5.92 -3.48 -7.26
N ILE A 79 5.52 -2.44 -7.98
CA ILE A 79 4.17 -1.92 -7.95
C ILE A 79 3.18 -2.94 -8.52
N GLU A 80 3.51 -3.57 -9.63
CA GLU A 80 2.68 -4.62 -10.23
C GLU A 80 2.54 -5.83 -9.29
N ALA A 81 3.64 -6.26 -8.68
CA ALA A 81 3.62 -7.35 -7.71
C ALA A 81 2.73 -7.01 -6.52
N SER A 82 2.79 -5.75 -6.05
CA SER A 82 1.95 -5.27 -4.96
C SER A 82 0.47 -5.29 -5.33
N LEU A 83 0.13 -4.84 -6.54
CA LEU A 83 -1.25 -4.88 -7.03
C LEU A 83 -1.78 -6.31 -7.15
N ASN A 84 -0.94 -7.24 -7.60
CA ASN A 84 -1.32 -8.66 -7.66
C ASN A 84 -1.56 -9.23 -6.27
N LYS A 85 -0.74 -8.89 -5.30
CA LYS A 85 -0.92 -9.33 -3.92
C LYS A 85 -2.19 -8.74 -3.32
N ILE A 86 -2.47 -7.48 -3.58
CA ILE A 86 -3.70 -6.80 -3.14
C ILE A 86 -4.92 -7.51 -3.74
N LYS A 87 -4.86 -7.90 -5.01
CA LYS A 87 -5.92 -8.66 -5.66
C LYS A 87 -6.15 -10.01 -4.99
N ASP A 88 -5.07 -10.73 -4.66
CA ASP A 88 -5.17 -12.01 -3.97
C ASP A 88 -5.83 -11.86 -2.60
N ILE A 89 -5.45 -10.82 -1.85
CA ILE A 89 -6.03 -10.54 -0.54
C ILE A 89 -7.53 -10.23 -0.68
N ASP A 90 -7.91 -9.47 -1.72
CA ASP A 90 -9.32 -9.21 -2.01
C ASP A 90 -10.10 -10.50 -2.21
N LEU A 91 -9.56 -11.44 -2.98
CA LEU A 91 -10.18 -12.73 -3.23
C LEU A 91 -10.28 -13.57 -1.94
N ILE A 92 -9.28 -13.51 -1.09
CA ILE A 92 -9.29 -14.19 0.21
C ILE A 92 -10.40 -13.61 1.09
N CYS A 93 -10.52 -12.29 1.15
CA CYS A 93 -11.59 -11.61 1.90
C CYS A 93 -12.98 -12.02 1.45
N LYS A 94 -13.15 -12.27 0.16
CA LYS A 94 -14.43 -12.66 -0.45
C LYS A 94 -14.70 -14.16 -0.42
N GLY A 95 -13.76 -14.95 0.13
CA GLY A 95 -13.90 -16.41 0.20
C GLY A 95 -13.66 -17.13 -1.11
N LEU A 96 -13.09 -16.46 -2.12
CA LEU A 96 -12.83 -17.04 -3.44
C LEU A 96 -11.43 -17.65 -3.55
N LEU A 97 -10.57 -17.38 -2.58
CA LEU A 97 -9.22 -17.93 -2.50
C LEU A 97 -8.96 -18.32 -1.06
N THR A 98 -8.33 -19.47 -0.85
CA THR A 98 -8.01 -19.96 0.49
C THR A 98 -6.91 -19.12 1.15
N GLY A 99 -7.12 -18.75 2.40
CA GLY A 99 -6.12 -17.99 3.15
C GLY A 99 -6.73 -17.22 4.31
N ASP A 100 -5.86 -16.63 5.11
CA ASP A 100 -6.23 -15.75 6.21
C ASP A 100 -6.01 -14.30 5.77
N PRO A 101 -7.08 -13.51 5.60
CA PRO A 101 -6.92 -12.14 5.08
C PRO A 101 -6.04 -11.26 5.97
N TRP A 102 -6.15 -11.35 7.29
CA TRP A 102 -5.32 -10.54 8.18
C TRP A 102 -3.85 -10.94 8.13
N LEU A 103 -3.57 -12.24 8.07
CA LEU A 103 -2.20 -12.72 7.96
C LEU A 103 -1.55 -12.24 6.66
N GLU A 104 -2.26 -12.36 5.54
CA GLU A 104 -1.73 -11.96 4.25
C GLU A 104 -1.58 -10.45 4.13
N LEU A 105 -2.52 -9.69 4.67
CA LEU A 105 -2.45 -8.22 4.71
C LEU A 105 -1.25 -7.77 5.54
N ASN A 106 -1.05 -8.38 6.70
CA ASN A 106 0.07 -8.07 7.58
C ASN A 106 1.41 -8.36 6.89
N ARG A 107 1.53 -9.50 6.22
CA ARG A 107 2.73 -9.86 5.43
C ARG A 107 3.01 -8.85 4.34
N PHE A 108 1.97 -8.42 3.62
CA PHE A 108 2.10 -7.42 2.56
C PHE A 108 2.62 -6.09 3.10
N VAL A 109 2.01 -5.60 4.16
CA VAL A 109 2.35 -4.30 4.76
C VAL A 109 3.77 -4.32 5.34
N ILE A 110 4.15 -5.40 6.02
CA ILE A 110 5.50 -5.55 6.58
C ILE A 110 6.53 -5.64 5.45
N GLY A 111 6.25 -6.39 4.40
CA GLY A 111 7.14 -6.50 3.24
C GLY A 111 7.37 -5.16 2.57
N LEU A 112 6.30 -4.39 2.40
CA LEU A 112 6.37 -3.04 1.85
C LEU A 112 7.23 -2.13 2.74
N SER A 113 7.02 -2.18 4.05
CA SER A 113 7.80 -1.39 5.01
C SER A 113 9.29 -1.70 4.93
N ARG A 114 9.65 -2.96 4.76
CA ARG A 114 11.06 -3.37 4.61
C ARG A 114 11.70 -2.78 3.36
N ILE A 115 10.97 -2.82 2.23
CA ILE A 115 11.48 -2.25 0.98
C ILE A 115 11.71 -0.75 1.13
N LEU A 116 10.75 -0.03 1.68
CA LEU A 116 10.83 1.42 1.84
C LEU A 116 11.89 1.81 2.88
N SER A 117 12.07 1.01 3.91
CA SER A 117 13.09 1.24 4.93
C SER A 117 14.50 1.13 4.33
N LYS A 118 14.74 0.12 3.48
CA LYS A 118 16.05 -0.06 2.81
C LYS A 118 16.35 1.09 1.85
N SER A 119 15.33 1.66 1.22
CA SER A 119 15.49 2.74 0.25
C SER A 119 15.88 4.07 0.89
N LYS A 120 15.77 4.20 2.20
CA LYS A 120 16.07 5.44 2.94
C LYS A 120 17.50 5.58 3.39
N VAL A 121 18.34 4.68 3.03
CA VAL A 121 19.75 4.71 3.44
C VAL A 121 20.52 5.87 2.78
#